data_18951b1e5aa273135fee9122f2919ca7
#
_entry.id   18951b1e5aa273135fee9122f2919ca7
#
_cell.length_a   1.000
_cell.length_b   1.000
_cell.length_c   1.000
_cell.angle_alpha   90.00
_cell.angle_beta   90.00
_cell.angle_gamma   90.00
#
_symmetry.space_group_name_H-M   'P 1'
#
loop_
_entity.id
_entity.type
_entity.pdbx_description
1 polymer ?
#
loop_
_entity_poly.entity_id
_entity_poly.type
_entity_poly.pdbx_seq_one_letter_code
_entity_poly.pdbx_strand_id
1 'polypeptide(L)'
;MLVVAFVSFSLFNFVGDPINNMVGEETSDEERAELRETLGLMDPIHVQFSRFVVNASKGEFGISYQLRRPVSDLIVERLPATIELVVISALIALITGTLLGVYTGINRKGFLSDIILAVSLLGVSLPTFVIGILFIYLFAVILGILPSFGRGEVVDLGFWTTGFLTVTGLKAIILPSVTLSLFQMTYIIRLVRAEMMEILQTDYIKFARARGISENSIKYKHALKNGLIPVITIAGINIGTLIAFSIITETVFQWPGMGFLFIQAVQFVDIPIMSAYLVFIAFVFVMINFIVDILYYFIDPRIRIKGDISSG
;
A
#
# COMPACT_ATOMS: atom_id res chain seq x y z
N MET A 1 9.80 2.23 -14.58
CA MET A 1 8.87 1.33 -15.31
C MET A 1 9.59 0.34 -16.20
N LEU A 2 10.42 0.74 -17.18
CA LEU A 2 11.08 -0.23 -18.11
C LEU A 2 11.94 -1.29 -17.41
N VAL A 3 12.67 -0.93 -16.35
CA VAL A 3 13.46 -1.89 -15.56
C VAL A 3 12.57 -2.94 -14.90
N VAL A 4 11.45 -2.54 -14.32
CA VAL A 4 10.49 -3.47 -13.71
C VAL A 4 9.85 -4.35 -14.78
N ALA A 5 9.47 -3.78 -15.93
CA ALA A 5 8.95 -4.56 -17.05
C ALA A 5 9.97 -5.59 -17.54
N PHE A 6 11.27 -5.24 -17.58
CA PHE A 6 12.33 -6.18 -17.94
C PHE A 6 12.51 -7.30 -16.91
N VAL A 7 12.48 -6.97 -15.60
CA VAL A 7 12.53 -7.98 -14.54
C VAL A 7 11.31 -8.91 -14.61
N SER A 8 10.11 -8.35 -14.79
CA SER A 8 8.87 -9.12 -14.92
C SER A 8 8.90 -10.04 -16.16
N PHE A 9 9.37 -9.52 -17.28
CA PHE A 9 9.57 -10.30 -18.50
C PHE A 9 10.63 -11.41 -18.31
N SER A 10 11.69 -11.13 -17.55
CA SER A 10 12.72 -12.14 -17.26
C SER A 10 12.15 -13.31 -16.46
N LEU A 11 11.18 -13.09 -15.57
CA LEU A 11 10.48 -14.18 -14.89
C LEU A 11 9.80 -15.13 -15.89
N PHE A 12 9.21 -14.60 -16.94
CA PHE A 12 8.62 -15.41 -18.02
C PHE A 12 9.61 -16.36 -18.70
N ASN A 13 10.86 -15.90 -18.88
CA ASN A 13 11.86 -16.64 -19.64
C ASN A 13 12.74 -17.56 -18.78
N PHE A 14 12.90 -17.26 -17.48
CA PHE A 14 13.91 -17.93 -16.64
C PHE A 14 13.34 -18.70 -15.44
N VAL A 15 12.10 -18.47 -15.03
CA VAL A 15 11.50 -19.08 -13.82
C VAL A 15 10.68 -20.34 -14.13
N GLY A 16 10.53 -20.71 -15.40
CA GLY A 16 9.84 -21.92 -15.81
C GLY A 16 9.50 -21.90 -17.28
N ASP A 17 9.31 -23.07 -17.87
CA ASP A 17 8.76 -23.17 -19.22
C ASP A 17 7.24 -22.91 -19.17
N PRO A 18 6.74 -21.79 -19.72
CA PRO A 18 5.33 -21.47 -19.70
C PRO A 18 4.45 -22.58 -20.28
N ILE A 19 4.97 -23.33 -21.25
CA ILE A 19 4.26 -24.45 -21.87
C ILE A 19 3.99 -25.57 -20.86
N ASN A 20 4.98 -25.92 -20.02
CA ASN A 20 4.80 -26.99 -19.04
C ASN A 20 3.72 -26.66 -18.00
N ASN A 21 3.49 -25.36 -17.75
CA ASN A 21 2.43 -24.91 -16.83
C ASN A 21 1.05 -24.78 -17.52
N MET A 22 1.03 -24.71 -18.86
CA MET A 22 -0.21 -24.54 -19.64
C MET A 22 -0.82 -25.89 -20.06
N VAL A 23 0.01 -26.91 -20.29
CA VAL A 23 -0.39 -28.21 -20.80
C VAL A 23 -0.09 -29.32 -19.81
N GLY A 24 -0.86 -30.40 -19.85
CA GLY A 24 -0.66 -31.59 -19.01
C GLY A 24 0.58 -32.41 -19.42
N GLU A 25 0.98 -33.33 -18.58
CA GLU A 25 2.12 -34.24 -18.83
C GLU A 25 1.90 -35.14 -20.06
N GLU A 26 0.63 -35.39 -20.45
CA GLU A 26 0.25 -36.24 -21.58
C GLU A 26 0.32 -35.54 -22.94
N THR A 27 0.62 -34.23 -22.99
CA THR A 27 0.69 -33.46 -24.25
C THR A 27 1.93 -33.83 -25.03
N SER A 28 1.78 -34.14 -26.33
CA SER A 28 2.86 -34.54 -27.22
C SER A 28 3.91 -33.42 -27.42
N ASP A 29 5.15 -33.82 -27.76
CA ASP A 29 6.21 -32.85 -28.03
C ASP A 29 5.91 -32.00 -29.27
N GLU A 30 5.15 -32.52 -30.23
CA GLU A 30 4.70 -31.80 -31.44
C GLU A 30 3.71 -30.69 -31.08
N GLU A 31 2.69 -30.97 -30.25
CA GLU A 31 1.74 -29.99 -29.78
C GLU A 31 2.39 -28.91 -28.89
N ARG A 32 3.42 -29.29 -28.11
CA ARG A 32 4.22 -28.33 -27.33
C ARG A 32 5.03 -27.39 -28.22
N ALA A 33 5.58 -27.91 -29.32
CA ALA A 33 6.35 -27.12 -30.29
C ALA A 33 5.43 -26.14 -31.04
N GLU A 34 4.25 -26.59 -31.50
CA GLU A 34 3.26 -25.75 -32.15
C GLU A 34 2.76 -24.62 -31.22
N LEU A 35 2.57 -24.93 -29.94
CA LEU A 35 2.17 -23.94 -28.94
C LEU A 35 3.27 -22.89 -28.69
N ARG A 36 4.56 -23.30 -28.69
CA ARG A 36 5.70 -22.37 -28.59
C ARG A 36 5.76 -21.40 -29.76
N GLU A 37 5.51 -21.89 -30.95
CA GLU A 37 5.49 -21.07 -32.17
C GLU A 37 4.31 -20.10 -32.14
N THR A 38 3.10 -20.59 -31.82
CA THR A 38 1.88 -19.78 -31.74
C THR A 38 1.98 -18.66 -30.67
N LEU A 39 2.64 -18.93 -29.56
CA LEU A 39 2.86 -17.94 -28.50
C LEU A 39 4.06 -17.01 -28.79
N GLY A 40 4.79 -17.26 -29.91
CA GLY A 40 5.95 -16.46 -30.28
C GLY A 40 7.13 -16.60 -29.31
N LEU A 41 7.24 -17.72 -28.60
CA LEU A 41 8.36 -18.00 -27.69
C LEU A 41 9.65 -18.36 -28.41
N MET A 42 9.57 -18.65 -29.72
CA MET A 42 10.71 -18.88 -30.59
C MET A 42 11.32 -17.58 -31.15
N ASP A 43 10.64 -16.43 -30.97
CA ASP A 43 11.14 -15.14 -31.44
C ASP A 43 12.39 -14.69 -30.63
N PRO A 44 13.25 -13.84 -31.22
CA PRO A 44 14.36 -13.25 -30.46
C PRO A 44 13.87 -12.50 -29.19
N ILE A 45 14.65 -12.58 -28.12
CA ILE A 45 14.28 -12.03 -26.76
C ILE A 45 13.85 -10.56 -26.82
N HIS A 46 14.50 -9.74 -27.67
CA HIS A 46 14.13 -8.32 -27.79
C HIS A 46 12.76 -8.12 -28.46
N VAL A 47 12.33 -9.02 -29.34
CA VAL A 47 11.00 -9.02 -29.97
C VAL A 47 9.94 -9.43 -28.93
N GLN A 48 10.21 -10.48 -28.17
CA GLN A 48 9.33 -10.93 -27.09
C GLN A 48 9.17 -9.84 -26.03
N PHE A 49 10.26 -9.18 -25.63
CA PHE A 49 10.23 -8.09 -24.66
C PHE A 49 9.44 -6.88 -25.19
N SER A 50 9.66 -6.47 -26.43
CA SER A 50 8.91 -5.36 -27.01
C SER A 50 7.40 -5.65 -27.10
N ARG A 51 7.02 -6.87 -27.46
CA ARG A 51 5.63 -7.35 -27.45
C ARG A 51 5.04 -7.31 -26.04
N PHE A 52 5.79 -7.79 -25.04
CA PHE A 52 5.37 -7.73 -23.64
C PHE A 52 5.12 -6.28 -23.19
N VAL A 53 6.03 -5.35 -23.46
CA VAL A 53 5.86 -3.93 -23.09
C VAL A 53 4.65 -3.29 -23.78
N VAL A 54 4.44 -3.57 -25.08
CA VAL A 54 3.27 -3.06 -25.81
C VAL A 54 1.97 -3.62 -25.24
N ASN A 55 1.90 -4.92 -24.97
CA ASN A 55 0.72 -5.56 -24.39
C ASN A 55 0.45 -5.06 -22.96
N ALA A 56 1.50 -4.97 -22.13
CA ALA A 56 1.38 -4.42 -20.77
C ALA A 56 0.89 -2.97 -20.77
N SER A 57 1.30 -2.15 -21.75
CA SER A 57 0.81 -0.77 -21.91
C SER A 57 -0.68 -0.67 -22.24
N LYS A 58 -1.26 -1.74 -22.81
CA LYS A 58 -2.70 -1.87 -23.07
C LYS A 58 -3.47 -2.58 -21.95
N GLY A 59 -2.76 -3.04 -20.90
CA GLY A 59 -3.33 -3.84 -19.83
C GLY A 59 -3.55 -5.32 -20.18
N GLU A 60 -2.94 -5.79 -21.27
CA GLU A 60 -3.05 -7.18 -21.75
C GLU A 60 -1.87 -7.99 -21.20
N PHE A 61 -2.11 -8.79 -20.17
CA PHE A 61 -1.09 -9.63 -19.51
C PHE A 61 -1.24 -11.13 -19.82
N GLY A 62 -2.13 -11.48 -20.76
CA GLY A 62 -2.42 -12.86 -21.12
C GLY A 62 -3.43 -13.53 -20.21
N ILE A 63 -3.42 -14.87 -20.21
CA ILE A 63 -4.36 -15.73 -19.49
C ILE A 63 -3.62 -16.39 -18.32
N SER A 64 -4.22 -16.38 -17.13
CA SER A 64 -3.73 -17.12 -15.97
C SER A 64 -3.67 -18.62 -16.28
N TYR A 65 -2.55 -19.25 -15.97
CA TYR A 65 -2.36 -20.68 -16.21
C TYR A 65 -3.24 -21.54 -15.31
N GLN A 66 -3.44 -21.08 -14.05
CA GLN A 66 -4.23 -21.78 -13.06
C GLN A 66 -5.74 -21.49 -13.21
N LEU A 67 -6.10 -20.21 -13.27
CA LEU A 67 -7.51 -19.79 -13.22
C LEU A 67 -8.19 -19.80 -14.60
N ARG A 68 -7.41 -19.93 -15.68
CA ARG A 68 -7.91 -19.98 -17.07
C ARG A 68 -8.78 -18.76 -17.45
N ARG A 69 -8.48 -17.60 -16.85
CA ARG A 69 -9.16 -16.33 -17.08
C ARG A 69 -8.16 -15.24 -17.49
N PRO A 70 -8.59 -14.19 -18.22
CA PRO A 70 -7.73 -13.05 -18.51
C PRO A 70 -7.19 -12.43 -17.21
N VAL A 71 -5.90 -12.14 -17.18
CA VAL A 71 -5.25 -11.56 -15.99
C VAL A 71 -5.76 -10.15 -15.70
N SER A 72 -6.09 -9.38 -16.74
CA SER A 72 -6.73 -8.06 -16.62
C SER A 72 -8.02 -8.11 -15.79
N ASP A 73 -8.88 -9.12 -16.03
CA ASP A 73 -10.15 -9.26 -15.32
C ASP A 73 -9.92 -9.59 -13.84
N LEU A 74 -8.94 -10.47 -13.57
CA LEU A 74 -8.56 -10.83 -12.21
C LEU A 74 -8.01 -9.62 -11.44
N ILE A 75 -7.22 -8.76 -12.09
CA ILE A 75 -6.72 -7.52 -11.50
C ILE A 75 -7.89 -6.60 -11.14
N VAL A 76 -8.79 -6.33 -12.08
CA VAL A 76 -9.93 -5.44 -11.86
C VAL A 76 -10.84 -5.97 -10.75
N GLU A 77 -11.05 -7.29 -10.67
CA GLU A 77 -11.86 -7.94 -9.61
C GLU A 77 -11.23 -7.78 -8.22
N ARG A 78 -9.88 -7.86 -8.11
CA ARG A 78 -9.16 -7.86 -6.83
C ARG A 78 -8.73 -6.47 -6.36
N LEU A 79 -8.57 -5.54 -7.28
CA LEU A 79 -8.08 -4.18 -7.01
C LEU A 79 -8.91 -3.42 -5.97
N PRO A 80 -10.27 -3.43 -5.99
CA PRO A 80 -11.06 -2.74 -4.98
C PRO A 80 -10.74 -3.18 -3.56
N ALA A 81 -10.52 -4.47 -3.32
CA ALA A 81 -10.20 -5.00 -2.00
C ALA A 81 -8.89 -4.45 -1.44
N THR A 82 -7.83 -4.43 -2.26
CA THR A 82 -6.54 -3.86 -1.86
C THR A 82 -6.61 -2.36 -1.62
N ILE A 83 -7.28 -1.61 -2.50
CA ILE A 83 -7.41 -0.15 -2.35
C ILE A 83 -8.20 0.20 -1.08
N GLU A 84 -9.33 -0.45 -0.82
CA GLU A 84 -10.10 -0.24 0.41
C GLU A 84 -9.25 -0.49 1.65
N LEU A 85 -8.51 -1.60 1.69
CA LEU A 85 -7.64 -1.94 2.81
C LEU A 85 -6.55 -0.88 3.01
N VAL A 86 -5.85 -0.50 1.95
CA VAL A 86 -4.74 0.48 2.02
C VAL A 86 -5.24 1.86 2.41
N VAL A 87 -6.35 2.33 1.83
CA VAL A 87 -6.91 3.65 2.14
C VAL A 87 -7.35 3.74 3.60
N ILE A 88 -8.08 2.74 4.09
CA ILE A 88 -8.51 2.73 5.51
C ILE A 88 -7.30 2.64 6.44
N SER A 89 -6.32 1.80 6.13
CA SER A 89 -5.08 1.71 6.92
C SER A 89 -4.32 3.03 6.96
N ALA A 90 -4.19 3.70 5.81
CA ALA A 90 -3.56 5.01 5.72
C ALA A 90 -4.30 6.08 6.53
N LEU A 91 -5.64 6.10 6.47
CA LEU A 91 -6.47 7.02 7.24
C LEU A 91 -6.34 6.76 8.75
N ILE A 92 -6.40 5.50 9.18
CA ILE A 92 -6.18 5.13 10.59
C ILE A 92 -4.80 5.60 11.04
N ALA A 93 -3.76 5.30 10.29
CA ALA A 93 -2.39 5.69 10.63
C ALA A 93 -2.23 7.22 10.71
N LEU A 94 -2.78 7.94 9.73
CA LEU A 94 -2.67 9.41 9.66
C LEU A 94 -3.44 10.08 10.81
N ILE A 95 -4.69 9.71 11.02
CA ILE A 95 -5.53 10.34 12.04
C ILE A 95 -5.03 10.00 13.45
N THR A 96 -4.91 8.71 13.77
CA THR A 96 -4.49 8.29 15.11
C THR A 96 -3.04 8.65 15.38
N GLY A 97 -2.15 8.49 14.39
CA GLY A 97 -0.74 8.87 14.48
C GLY A 97 -0.55 10.36 14.74
N THR A 98 -1.31 11.21 14.05
CA THR A 98 -1.28 12.66 14.26
C THR A 98 -1.80 13.03 15.64
N LEU A 99 -2.95 12.51 16.06
CA LEU A 99 -3.53 12.81 17.36
C LEU A 99 -2.59 12.42 18.52
N LEU A 100 -2.06 11.21 18.47
CA LEU A 100 -1.13 10.70 19.47
C LEU A 100 0.23 11.41 19.42
N GLY A 101 0.72 11.75 18.23
CA GLY A 101 1.94 12.51 18.03
C GLY A 101 1.86 13.93 18.59
N VAL A 102 0.75 14.64 18.34
CA VAL A 102 0.48 15.98 18.93
C VAL A 102 0.42 15.89 20.45
N TYR A 103 -0.33 14.92 20.98
CA TYR A 103 -0.45 14.73 22.42
C TYR A 103 0.93 14.53 23.09
N THR A 104 1.74 13.62 22.53
CA THR A 104 3.08 13.31 23.06
C THR A 104 4.10 14.42 22.83
N GLY A 105 3.93 15.22 21.78
CA GLY A 105 4.76 16.41 21.51
C GLY A 105 4.51 17.56 22.49
N ILE A 106 3.24 17.74 22.90
CA ILE A 106 2.84 18.75 23.90
C ILE A 106 3.21 18.29 25.33
N ASN A 107 2.90 17.04 25.68
CA ASN A 107 3.06 16.49 27.03
C ASN A 107 4.33 15.63 27.13
N ARG A 108 5.51 16.24 26.94
CA ARG A 108 6.81 15.57 26.77
C ARG A 108 7.20 14.63 27.91
N LYS A 109 6.85 14.97 29.16
CA LYS A 109 7.22 14.25 30.40
C LYS A 109 6.05 13.53 31.05
N GLY A 110 4.97 13.32 30.30
CA GLY A 110 3.76 12.69 30.83
C GLY A 110 3.86 11.17 30.79
N PHE A 111 3.46 10.49 31.86
CA PHE A 111 3.41 9.02 31.92
C PHE A 111 2.61 8.39 30.75
N LEU A 112 1.48 9.01 30.36
CA LEU A 112 0.72 8.55 29.20
C LEU A 112 1.48 8.72 27.89
N SER A 113 2.31 9.77 27.75
CA SER A 113 3.17 9.95 26.58
C SER A 113 4.21 8.83 26.47
N ASP A 114 4.79 8.41 27.59
CA ASP A 114 5.74 7.31 27.63
C ASP A 114 5.07 5.97 27.27
N ILE A 115 3.84 5.73 27.75
CA ILE A 115 3.05 4.55 27.36
C ILE A 115 2.75 4.56 25.86
N ILE A 116 2.26 5.67 25.32
CA ILE A 116 1.95 5.79 23.87
C ILE A 116 3.19 5.48 23.05
N LEU A 117 4.33 6.03 23.41
CA LEU A 117 5.59 5.77 22.70
C LEU A 117 6.06 4.33 22.85
N ALA A 118 5.98 3.75 24.04
CA ALA A 118 6.33 2.35 24.26
C ALA A 118 5.43 1.40 23.47
N VAL A 119 4.10 1.62 23.51
CA VAL A 119 3.12 0.82 22.74
C VAL A 119 3.31 1.01 21.24
N SER A 120 3.58 2.22 20.79
CA SER A 120 3.83 2.47 19.36
C SER A 120 5.06 1.69 18.85
N LEU A 121 6.08 1.47 19.69
CA LEU A 121 7.26 0.68 19.31
C LEU A 121 6.92 -0.76 18.97
N LEU A 122 5.87 -1.35 19.55
CA LEU A 122 5.43 -2.71 19.21
C LEU A 122 5.08 -2.83 17.73
N GLY A 123 4.50 -1.77 17.13
CA GLY A 123 4.16 -1.74 15.71
C GLY A 123 5.36 -1.81 14.74
N VAL A 124 6.58 -1.51 15.22
CA VAL A 124 7.82 -1.62 14.44
C VAL A 124 8.65 -2.82 14.87
N SER A 125 8.58 -3.18 16.16
CA SER A 125 9.42 -4.26 16.73
C SER A 125 8.91 -5.66 16.41
N LEU A 126 7.60 -5.82 16.23
CA LEU A 126 6.99 -7.10 15.90
C LEU A 126 6.70 -7.18 14.40
N PRO A 127 6.95 -8.34 13.77
CA PRO A 127 6.51 -8.55 12.39
C PRO A 127 4.98 -8.38 12.26
N THR A 128 4.54 -7.70 11.22
CA THR A 128 3.12 -7.38 10.99
C THR A 128 2.22 -8.62 11.00
N PHE A 129 2.69 -9.74 10.43
CA PHE A 129 1.93 -10.99 10.44
C PHE A 129 1.72 -11.55 11.84
N VAL A 130 2.69 -11.40 12.75
CA VAL A 130 2.55 -11.83 14.16
C VAL A 130 1.45 -11.03 14.84
N ILE A 131 1.45 -9.70 14.65
CA ILE A 131 0.41 -8.83 15.21
C ILE A 131 -0.96 -9.21 14.64
N GLY A 132 -1.05 -9.48 13.32
CA GLY A 132 -2.28 -9.93 12.68
C GLY A 132 -2.82 -11.21 13.28
N ILE A 133 -1.97 -12.22 13.49
CA ILE A 133 -2.36 -13.49 14.14
C ILE A 133 -2.81 -13.27 15.60
N LEU A 134 -2.11 -12.42 16.35
CA LEU A 134 -2.51 -12.10 17.72
C LEU A 134 -3.87 -11.37 17.76
N PHE A 135 -4.16 -10.49 16.81
CA PHE A 135 -5.46 -9.81 16.71
C PHE A 135 -6.56 -10.79 16.31
N ILE A 136 -6.33 -11.71 15.37
CA ILE A 136 -7.27 -12.78 15.06
C ILE A 136 -7.55 -13.61 16.32
N TYR A 137 -6.51 -14.02 17.02
CA TYR A 137 -6.65 -14.84 18.24
C TYR A 137 -7.46 -14.13 19.31
N LEU A 138 -7.15 -12.85 19.59
CA LEU A 138 -7.84 -12.07 20.62
C LEU A 138 -9.28 -11.73 20.24
N PHE A 139 -9.48 -11.09 19.05
CA PHE A 139 -10.76 -10.49 18.70
C PHE A 139 -11.72 -11.44 18.00
N ALA A 140 -11.21 -12.43 17.26
CA ALA A 140 -12.05 -13.39 16.56
C ALA A 140 -12.24 -14.69 17.35
N VAL A 141 -11.16 -15.24 17.98
CA VAL A 141 -11.25 -16.53 18.66
C VAL A 141 -11.71 -16.38 20.12
N ILE A 142 -11.05 -15.51 20.92
CA ILE A 142 -11.37 -15.36 22.35
C ILE A 142 -12.64 -14.54 22.54
N LEU A 143 -12.71 -13.34 21.93
CA LEU A 143 -13.82 -12.42 22.13
C LEU A 143 -15.01 -12.68 21.18
N GLY A 144 -14.80 -13.30 20.03
CA GLY A 144 -15.84 -13.62 19.04
C GLY A 144 -16.56 -12.41 18.44
N ILE A 145 -15.95 -11.21 18.47
CA ILE A 145 -16.60 -9.94 18.07
C ILE A 145 -16.31 -9.54 16.62
N LEU A 146 -15.20 -10.00 16.04
CA LEU A 146 -14.78 -9.68 14.67
C LEU A 146 -14.48 -10.97 13.90
N PRO A 147 -14.65 -10.98 12.56
CA PRO A 147 -14.32 -12.15 11.75
C PRO A 147 -12.81 -12.36 11.64
N SER A 148 -12.39 -13.62 11.52
CA SER A 148 -10.98 -14.01 11.38
C SER A 148 -10.44 -13.74 9.99
N PHE A 149 -11.26 -13.98 8.94
CA PHE A 149 -10.83 -14.07 7.55
C PHE A 149 -11.87 -13.49 6.59
N GLY A 150 -11.40 -13.13 5.38
CA GLY A 150 -12.23 -12.72 4.26
C GLY A 150 -12.66 -11.26 4.33
N ARG A 151 -13.44 -10.84 3.32
CA ARG A 151 -13.89 -9.45 3.13
C ARG A 151 -15.33 -9.21 3.62
N GLY A 152 -16.02 -10.29 4.09
CA GLY A 152 -17.45 -10.24 4.36
C GLY A 152 -18.28 -10.16 3.08
N GLU A 153 -19.54 -9.78 3.20
CA GLU A 153 -20.40 -9.52 2.06
C GLU A 153 -19.98 -8.23 1.36
N VAL A 154 -20.00 -8.24 0.04
CA VAL A 154 -19.67 -7.07 -0.79
C VAL A 154 -20.85 -6.72 -1.69
N VAL A 155 -21.04 -5.44 -1.96
CA VAL A 155 -21.99 -4.92 -2.92
C VAL A 155 -21.25 -4.62 -4.21
N ASP A 156 -21.78 -5.12 -5.33
CA ASP A 156 -21.27 -4.82 -6.66
C ASP A 156 -21.96 -3.56 -7.21
N LEU A 157 -21.15 -2.55 -7.53
CA LEU A 157 -21.56 -1.28 -8.12
C LEU A 157 -21.32 -1.25 -9.65
N GLY A 158 -20.98 -2.39 -10.25
CA GLY A 158 -20.67 -2.55 -11.67
C GLY A 158 -19.19 -2.31 -12.00
N PHE A 159 -18.63 -1.16 -11.64
CA PHE A 159 -17.21 -0.84 -11.83
C PHE A 159 -16.36 -1.03 -10.55
N TRP A 160 -17.01 -1.24 -9.40
CA TRP A 160 -16.35 -1.35 -8.10
C TRP A 160 -17.13 -2.26 -7.17
N THR A 161 -16.44 -3.18 -6.49
CA THR A 161 -17.03 -3.98 -5.41
C THR A 161 -16.64 -3.39 -4.06
N THR A 162 -17.62 -3.19 -3.15
CA THR A 162 -17.34 -2.59 -1.85
C THR A 162 -17.93 -3.39 -0.69
N GLY A 163 -17.14 -3.54 0.38
CA GLY A 163 -17.59 -4.05 1.68
C GLY A 163 -18.17 -2.96 2.60
N PHE A 164 -18.01 -1.69 2.26
CA PHE A 164 -18.43 -0.58 3.14
C PHE A 164 -19.93 -0.43 3.28
N LEU A 165 -20.72 -0.99 2.38
CA LEU A 165 -22.17 -0.95 2.39
C LEU A 165 -22.81 -2.12 3.15
N THR A 166 -22.01 -3.01 3.74
CA THR A 166 -22.48 -4.16 4.52
C THR A 166 -21.88 -4.15 5.93
N VAL A 167 -22.65 -4.64 6.90
CA VAL A 167 -22.17 -4.73 8.29
C VAL A 167 -21.07 -5.78 8.42
N THR A 168 -21.15 -6.86 7.66
CA THR A 168 -20.15 -7.93 7.65
C THR A 168 -18.84 -7.44 7.04
N GLY A 169 -18.90 -6.67 5.94
CA GLY A 169 -17.73 -6.06 5.30
C GLY A 169 -17.06 -5.00 6.19
N LEU A 170 -17.84 -4.13 6.85
CA LEU A 170 -17.31 -3.17 7.82
C LEU A 170 -16.59 -3.84 8.98
N LYS A 171 -17.13 -4.95 9.50
CA LYS A 171 -16.45 -5.72 10.56
C LYS A 171 -15.18 -6.40 10.05
N ALA A 172 -15.22 -6.93 8.83
CA ALA A 172 -14.09 -7.68 8.25
C ALA A 172 -12.86 -6.81 8.00
N ILE A 173 -13.02 -5.53 7.64
CA ILE A 173 -11.91 -4.65 7.34
C ILE A 173 -11.17 -4.15 8.60
N ILE A 174 -11.76 -4.23 9.79
CA ILE A 174 -11.19 -3.64 11.02
C ILE A 174 -9.82 -4.24 11.35
N LEU A 175 -9.75 -5.55 11.53
CA LEU A 175 -8.50 -6.20 11.96
C LEU A 175 -7.37 -6.03 10.93
N PRO A 176 -7.58 -6.32 9.63
CA PRO A 176 -6.52 -6.15 8.65
C PRO A 176 -6.08 -4.68 8.51
N SER A 177 -7.00 -3.72 8.54
CA SER A 177 -6.62 -2.31 8.40
C SER A 177 -5.90 -1.75 9.63
N VAL A 178 -6.30 -2.13 10.85
CA VAL A 178 -5.55 -1.77 12.06
C VAL A 178 -4.15 -2.40 12.02
N THR A 179 -4.05 -3.69 11.68
CA THR A 179 -2.76 -4.39 11.59
C THR A 179 -1.81 -3.70 10.61
N LEU A 180 -2.29 -3.40 9.40
CA LEU A 180 -1.50 -2.75 8.36
C LEU A 180 -1.11 -1.31 8.74
N SER A 181 -1.96 -0.60 9.48
CA SER A 181 -1.72 0.79 9.89
C SER A 181 -0.63 0.97 10.94
N LEU A 182 -0.36 -0.04 11.79
CA LEU A 182 0.50 0.11 12.98
C LEU A 182 1.91 0.59 12.68
N PHE A 183 2.54 0.04 11.64
CA PHE A 183 3.88 0.46 11.25
C PHE A 183 3.91 1.96 10.87
N GLN A 184 3.03 2.34 9.98
CA GLN A 184 2.88 3.72 9.50
C GLN A 184 2.47 4.67 10.64
N MET A 185 1.56 4.26 11.49
CA MET A 185 1.09 5.02 12.67
C MET A 185 2.25 5.32 13.61
N THR A 186 3.11 4.34 13.92
CA THR A 186 4.28 4.53 14.76
C THR A 186 5.22 5.58 14.19
N TYR A 187 5.45 5.54 12.88
CA TYR A 187 6.28 6.50 12.18
C TYR A 187 5.69 7.91 12.26
N ILE A 188 4.39 8.05 12.01
CA ILE A 188 3.67 9.33 12.08
C ILE A 188 3.68 9.89 13.52
N ILE A 189 3.45 9.07 14.55
CA ILE A 189 3.51 9.53 15.96
C ILE A 189 4.86 10.20 16.24
N ARG A 190 5.95 9.56 15.85
CA ARG A 190 7.31 10.06 16.10
C ARG A 190 7.60 11.34 15.33
N LEU A 191 7.21 11.38 14.08
CA LEU A 191 7.41 12.54 13.21
C LEU A 191 6.62 13.75 13.73
N VAL A 192 5.31 13.58 13.97
CA VAL A 192 4.46 14.66 14.49
C VAL A 192 4.96 15.14 15.85
N ARG A 193 5.38 14.22 16.74
CA ARG A 193 5.97 14.59 18.02
C ARG A 193 7.22 15.47 17.82
N ALA A 194 8.14 15.08 16.94
CA ALA A 194 9.37 15.83 16.68
C ALA A 194 9.06 17.24 16.14
N GLU A 195 8.21 17.33 15.13
CA GLU A 195 7.77 18.60 14.55
C GLU A 195 7.09 19.51 15.59
N MET A 196 6.17 18.98 16.38
CA MET A 196 5.52 19.76 17.44
C MET A 196 6.52 20.26 18.48
N MET A 197 7.50 19.43 18.84
CA MET A 197 8.54 19.82 19.81
C MET A 197 9.43 20.92 19.27
N GLU A 198 9.80 20.88 18.01
CA GLU A 198 10.63 21.89 17.36
C GLU A 198 9.88 23.21 17.21
N ILE A 199 8.67 23.16 16.61
CA ILE A 199 7.88 24.37 16.33
C ILE A 199 7.53 25.11 17.62
N LEU A 200 7.15 24.41 18.69
CA LEU A 200 6.77 25.05 19.96
C LEU A 200 7.95 25.82 20.62
N GLN A 201 9.19 25.65 20.16
CA GLN A 201 10.37 26.35 20.64
C GLN A 201 10.80 27.54 19.76
N THR A 202 10.20 27.69 18.58
CA THR A 202 10.56 28.75 17.64
C THR A 202 10.26 30.16 18.18
N ASP A 203 11.00 31.16 17.70
CA ASP A 203 10.80 32.56 18.10
C ASP A 203 9.43 33.10 17.66
N TYR A 204 8.89 32.60 16.56
CA TYR A 204 7.53 32.89 16.12
C TYR A 204 6.49 32.50 17.18
N ILE A 205 6.63 31.36 17.83
CA ILE A 205 5.75 30.92 18.90
C ILE A 205 5.97 31.74 20.19
N LYS A 206 7.23 32.10 20.53
CA LYS A 206 7.54 32.99 21.65
C LYS A 206 6.89 34.36 21.44
N PHE A 207 6.97 34.90 20.22
CA PHE A 207 6.30 36.15 19.87
C PHE A 207 4.76 36.07 19.98
N ALA A 208 4.17 34.95 19.54
CA ALA A 208 2.72 34.73 19.67
C ALA A 208 2.29 34.73 21.15
N ARG A 209 3.07 34.11 22.04
CA ARG A 209 2.85 34.15 23.49
C ARG A 209 2.96 35.57 24.06
N ALA A 210 3.99 36.31 23.65
CA ALA A 210 4.17 37.71 24.11
C ALA A 210 3.00 38.62 23.69
N ARG A 211 2.31 38.30 22.58
CA ARG A 211 1.06 38.98 22.14
C ARG A 211 -0.19 38.52 22.84
N GLY A 212 -0.12 37.63 23.83
CA GLY A 212 -1.26 37.17 24.61
C GLY A 212 -2.15 36.15 23.91
N ILE A 213 -1.65 35.49 22.84
CA ILE A 213 -2.41 34.41 22.18
C ILE A 213 -2.49 33.21 23.12
N SER A 214 -3.71 32.65 23.27
CA SER A 214 -3.97 31.52 24.17
C SER A 214 -3.14 30.27 23.79
N GLU A 215 -2.67 29.52 24.79
CA GLU A 215 -1.86 28.31 24.62
C GLU A 215 -2.56 27.27 23.73
N ASN A 216 -3.87 27.12 23.79
CA ASN A 216 -4.61 26.21 22.93
C ASN A 216 -4.57 26.67 21.47
N SER A 217 -4.69 27.96 21.20
CA SER A 217 -4.55 28.50 19.85
C SER A 217 -3.13 28.31 19.33
N ILE A 218 -2.12 28.51 20.17
CA ILE A 218 -0.72 28.30 19.83
C ILE A 218 -0.48 26.83 19.44
N LYS A 219 -0.94 25.87 20.26
CA LYS A 219 -0.72 24.44 20.05
C LYS A 219 -1.44 23.91 18.81
N TYR A 220 -2.75 24.15 18.72
CA TYR A 220 -3.62 23.49 17.73
C TYR A 220 -3.82 24.29 16.44
N LYS A 221 -3.71 25.64 16.48
CA LYS A 221 -3.91 26.47 15.28
C LYS A 221 -2.58 26.92 14.66
N HIS A 222 -1.59 27.26 15.47
CA HIS A 222 -0.32 27.78 14.96
C HIS A 222 0.74 26.68 14.80
N ALA A 223 1.01 25.90 15.85
CA ALA A 223 2.05 24.88 15.77
C ALA A 223 1.63 23.67 14.91
N LEU A 224 0.45 23.11 15.15
CA LEU A 224 -0.05 21.95 14.42
C LEU A 224 -0.14 22.21 12.92
N LYS A 225 -0.68 23.35 12.50
CA LYS A 225 -0.80 23.68 11.06
C LYS A 225 0.54 23.64 10.33
N ASN A 226 1.58 24.17 10.96
CA ASN A 226 2.92 24.18 10.36
C ASN A 226 3.61 22.81 10.46
N GLY A 227 3.38 22.06 11.54
CA GLY A 227 3.93 20.74 11.75
C GLY A 227 3.29 19.64 10.91
N LEU A 228 2.11 19.87 10.34
CA LEU A 228 1.47 18.88 9.46
C LEU A 228 2.03 18.88 8.04
N ILE A 229 2.70 19.92 7.57
CA ILE A 229 3.23 19.98 6.20
C ILE A 229 4.20 18.81 5.92
N PRO A 230 5.29 18.61 6.70
CA PRO A 230 6.16 17.46 6.47
C PRO A 230 5.47 16.12 6.72
N VAL A 231 4.49 16.07 7.62
CA VAL A 231 3.74 14.84 7.93
C VAL A 231 2.92 14.37 6.74
N ILE A 232 2.18 15.27 6.09
CA ILE A 232 1.36 14.94 4.90
C ILE A 232 2.25 14.47 3.76
N THR A 233 3.38 15.13 3.54
CA THR A 233 4.35 14.76 2.50
C THR A 233 4.89 13.34 2.72
N ILE A 234 5.37 13.05 3.91
CA ILE A 234 5.96 11.74 4.24
C ILE A 234 4.89 10.66 4.30
N ALA A 235 3.71 10.96 4.85
CA ALA A 235 2.59 10.02 4.83
C ALA A 235 2.18 9.65 3.39
N GLY A 236 2.18 10.61 2.48
CA GLY A 236 1.90 10.38 1.06
C GLY A 236 2.90 9.43 0.41
N ILE A 237 4.20 9.68 0.56
CA ILE A 237 5.27 8.81 0.03
C ILE A 237 5.13 7.38 0.58
N ASN A 238 4.76 7.24 1.84
CA ASN A 238 4.62 5.94 2.50
C ASN A 238 3.35 5.15 2.11
N ILE A 239 2.41 5.71 1.34
CA ILE A 239 1.26 4.93 0.81
C ILE A 239 1.75 3.81 -0.10
N GLY A 240 2.77 4.04 -0.93
CA GLY A 240 3.39 2.98 -1.72
C GLY A 240 3.93 1.83 -0.88
N THR A 241 4.52 2.14 0.26
CA THR A 241 4.99 1.14 1.24
C THR A 241 3.82 0.35 1.83
N LEU A 242 2.68 0.99 2.16
CA LEU A 242 1.49 0.28 2.64
C LEU A 242 0.97 -0.73 1.61
N ILE A 243 0.98 -0.39 0.32
CA ILE A 243 0.58 -1.31 -0.75
C ILE A 243 1.53 -2.52 -0.80
N ALA A 244 2.84 -2.30 -0.70
CA ALA A 244 3.80 -3.39 -0.68
C ALA A 244 3.62 -4.32 0.55
N PHE A 245 3.37 -3.77 1.72
CA PHE A 245 3.12 -4.53 2.94
C PHE A 245 1.71 -5.12 3.03
N SER A 246 0.75 -4.67 2.21
CA SER A 246 -0.59 -5.23 2.18
C SER A 246 -0.61 -6.71 1.81
N ILE A 247 0.35 -7.17 1.00
CA ILE A 247 0.52 -8.58 0.61
C ILE A 247 0.49 -9.50 1.84
N ILE A 248 1.29 -9.17 2.85
CA ILE A 248 1.41 -9.98 4.08
C ILE A 248 0.08 -9.94 4.84
N THR A 249 -0.52 -8.77 4.99
CA THR A 249 -1.80 -8.60 5.68
C THR A 249 -2.93 -9.31 4.95
N GLU A 250 -3.02 -9.16 3.63
CA GLU A 250 -4.00 -9.84 2.80
C GLU A 250 -3.88 -11.37 2.92
N THR A 251 -2.65 -11.89 2.98
CA THR A 251 -2.40 -13.32 3.14
C THR A 251 -2.84 -13.82 4.51
N VAL A 252 -2.49 -13.13 5.59
CA VAL A 252 -2.84 -13.51 6.97
C VAL A 252 -4.35 -13.52 7.19
N PHE A 253 -5.05 -12.50 6.69
CA PHE A 253 -6.50 -12.37 6.85
C PHE A 253 -7.30 -13.00 5.70
N GLN A 254 -6.64 -13.70 4.75
CA GLN A 254 -7.27 -14.21 3.52
C GLN A 254 -8.16 -13.17 2.85
N TRP A 255 -7.69 -11.93 2.86
CA TRP A 255 -8.36 -10.79 2.23
C TRP A 255 -8.21 -10.91 0.71
N PRO A 256 -9.31 -10.94 -0.06
CA PRO A 256 -9.28 -11.27 -1.49
C PRO A 256 -8.78 -10.10 -2.35
N GLY A 257 -7.58 -9.61 -2.05
CA GLY A 257 -6.92 -8.52 -2.77
C GLY A 257 -5.90 -8.99 -3.79
N MET A 258 -5.19 -8.01 -4.35
CA MET A 258 -4.14 -8.19 -5.36
C MET A 258 -2.91 -8.91 -4.79
N GLY A 259 -2.51 -8.59 -3.54
CA GLY A 259 -1.37 -9.22 -2.89
C GLY A 259 -1.63 -10.70 -2.57
N PHE A 260 -2.84 -11.05 -2.16
CA PHE A 260 -3.24 -12.43 -1.94
C PHE A 260 -3.23 -13.21 -3.26
N LEU A 261 -3.76 -12.62 -4.35
CA LEU A 261 -3.69 -13.21 -5.70
C LEU A 261 -2.25 -13.44 -6.14
N PHE A 262 -1.35 -12.50 -5.87
CA PHE A 262 0.08 -12.65 -6.19
C PHE A 262 0.74 -13.80 -5.43
N ILE A 263 0.48 -13.96 -4.13
CA ILE A 263 1.04 -15.07 -3.34
C ILE A 263 0.54 -16.41 -3.87
N GLN A 264 -0.74 -16.51 -4.23
CA GLN A 264 -1.27 -17.71 -4.88
C GLN A 264 -0.59 -17.99 -6.21
N ALA A 265 -0.39 -16.94 -7.04
CA ALA A 265 0.32 -17.07 -8.30
C ALA A 265 1.78 -17.55 -8.13
N VAL A 266 2.48 -17.10 -7.08
CA VAL A 266 3.83 -17.59 -6.75
C VAL A 266 3.81 -19.08 -6.37
N GLN A 267 2.84 -19.51 -5.57
CA GLN A 267 2.73 -20.91 -5.13
C GLN A 267 2.46 -21.88 -6.31
N PHE A 268 1.71 -21.42 -7.30
CA PHE A 268 1.34 -22.22 -8.49
C PHE A 268 2.15 -21.89 -9.74
N VAL A 269 3.18 -21.04 -9.62
CA VAL A 269 4.04 -20.60 -10.73
C VAL A 269 3.21 -20.01 -11.90
N ASP A 270 2.19 -19.22 -11.56
CA ASP A 270 1.35 -18.50 -12.55
C ASP A 270 2.04 -17.21 -12.99
N ILE A 271 2.96 -17.36 -13.94
CA ILE A 271 3.84 -16.29 -14.41
C ILE A 271 3.06 -15.07 -14.97
N PRO A 272 1.97 -15.23 -15.75
CA PRO A 272 1.18 -14.07 -16.21
C PRO A 272 0.68 -13.19 -15.08
N ILE A 273 0.12 -13.76 -14.01
CA ILE A 273 -0.33 -12.99 -12.84
C ILE A 273 0.85 -12.35 -12.12
N MET A 274 1.95 -13.09 -11.92
CA MET A 274 3.14 -12.57 -11.25
C MET A 274 3.70 -11.35 -11.98
N SER A 275 3.86 -11.44 -13.30
CA SER A 275 4.38 -10.35 -14.12
C SER A 275 3.46 -9.15 -14.15
N ALA A 276 2.16 -9.38 -14.30
CA ALA A 276 1.14 -8.32 -14.26
C ALA A 276 1.15 -7.58 -12.93
N TYR A 277 1.21 -8.31 -11.83
CA TYR A 277 1.27 -7.72 -10.48
C TYR A 277 2.49 -6.82 -10.30
N LEU A 278 3.69 -7.27 -10.70
CA LEU A 278 4.92 -6.48 -10.57
C LEU A 278 4.86 -5.18 -11.39
N VAL A 279 4.40 -5.27 -12.64
CA VAL A 279 4.23 -4.08 -13.49
C VAL A 279 3.18 -3.14 -12.91
N PHE A 280 2.06 -3.68 -12.45
CA PHE A 280 0.97 -2.91 -11.85
C PHE A 280 1.40 -2.18 -10.57
N ILE A 281 2.06 -2.89 -9.64
CA ILE A 281 2.56 -2.28 -8.39
C ILE A 281 3.57 -1.18 -8.67
N ALA A 282 4.48 -1.40 -9.62
CA ALA A 282 5.44 -0.36 -10.03
C ALA A 282 4.73 0.86 -10.63
N PHE A 283 3.70 0.64 -11.45
CA PHE A 283 2.88 1.72 -12.00
C PHE A 283 2.17 2.50 -10.89
N VAL A 284 1.50 1.81 -9.97
CA VAL A 284 0.81 2.43 -8.83
C VAL A 284 1.80 3.21 -7.95
N PHE A 285 2.98 2.65 -7.69
CA PHE A 285 4.02 3.34 -6.92
C PHE A 285 4.47 4.65 -7.60
N VAL A 286 4.72 4.62 -8.91
CA VAL A 286 5.08 5.82 -9.68
C VAL A 286 3.95 6.84 -9.67
N MET A 287 2.69 6.40 -9.85
CA MET A 287 1.51 7.28 -9.83
C MET A 287 1.31 7.94 -8.47
N ILE A 288 1.48 7.18 -7.37
CA ILE A 288 1.36 7.74 -6.02
C ILE A 288 2.45 8.79 -5.79
N ASN A 289 3.70 8.50 -6.12
CA ASN A 289 4.78 9.48 -5.98
C ASN A 289 4.50 10.74 -6.81
N PHE A 290 4.04 10.58 -8.04
CA PHE A 290 3.66 11.72 -8.89
C PHE A 290 2.53 12.57 -8.28
N ILE A 291 1.49 11.93 -7.74
CA ILE A 291 0.40 12.63 -7.05
C ILE A 291 0.92 13.35 -5.80
N VAL A 292 1.79 12.72 -5.02
CA VAL A 292 2.41 13.32 -3.83
C VAL A 292 3.28 14.52 -4.20
N ASP A 293 4.07 14.44 -5.27
CA ASP A 293 4.89 15.55 -5.76
C ASP A 293 4.02 16.74 -6.17
N ILE A 294 2.90 16.48 -6.85
CA ILE A 294 1.90 17.51 -7.19
C ILE A 294 1.30 18.13 -5.92
N LEU A 295 0.87 17.32 -4.96
CA LEU A 295 0.34 17.81 -3.69
C LEU A 295 1.37 18.65 -2.93
N TYR A 296 2.63 18.21 -2.92
CA TYR A 296 3.72 18.93 -2.31
C TYR A 296 3.92 20.32 -2.96
N TYR A 297 3.88 20.40 -4.28
CA TYR A 297 3.95 21.67 -5.01
C TYR A 297 2.83 22.66 -4.62
N PHE A 298 1.62 22.14 -4.31
CA PHE A 298 0.50 22.98 -3.88
C PHE A 298 0.58 23.38 -2.40
N ILE A 299 1.11 22.51 -1.53
CA ILE A 299 1.12 22.71 -0.09
C ILE A 299 2.32 23.56 0.36
N ASP A 300 3.50 23.42 -0.26
CA ASP A 300 4.70 24.19 0.10
C ASP A 300 4.96 25.36 -0.89
N PRO A 301 4.59 26.60 -0.50
CA PRO A 301 4.82 27.77 -1.34
C PRO A 301 6.30 28.10 -1.54
N ARG A 302 7.22 27.53 -0.73
CA ARG A 302 8.66 27.82 -0.82
C ARG A 302 9.30 27.22 -2.08
N ILE A 303 8.72 26.18 -2.65
CA ILE A 303 9.21 25.54 -3.87
C ILE A 303 8.97 26.46 -5.08
N ARG A 304 7.89 27.23 -5.09
CA ARG A 304 7.57 28.18 -6.17
C ARG A 304 8.63 29.27 -6.35
N ILE A 305 9.26 29.67 -5.26
CA ILE A 305 10.25 30.78 -5.26
C ILE A 305 11.62 30.32 -5.82
N LYS A 306 11.98 29.04 -5.70
CA LYS A 306 13.25 28.53 -6.26
C LYS A 306 13.22 28.32 -7.79
N GLY A 307 12.06 28.11 -8.39
CA GLY A 307 11.91 27.97 -9.83
C GLY A 307 12.14 29.28 -10.61
N ASP A 308 11.82 30.43 -10.01
CA ASP A 308 11.97 31.74 -10.65
C ASP A 308 13.41 32.30 -10.60
N ILE A 309 14.28 31.77 -9.72
CA ILE A 309 15.66 32.25 -9.57
C ILE A 309 16.64 31.54 -10.53
N SER A 310 16.24 30.42 -11.14
CA SER A 310 17.09 29.68 -12.09
C SER A 310 16.83 30.03 -13.56
N SER A 311 15.93 30.96 -13.86
CA SER A 311 15.58 31.44 -15.22
C SER A 311 15.92 32.92 -15.46
N GLY A 312 16.76 33.52 -14.58
CA GLY A 312 17.30 34.88 -14.78
C GLY A 312 18.79 34.90 -15.03
#